data_0760e906a2619bccd596d133a557c58d
#
_entry.id   0760e906a2619bccd596d133a557c58d
#
_cell.length_a   1.000
_cell.length_b   1.000
_cell.length_c   1.000
_cell.angle_alpha   90.00
_cell.angle_beta   90.00
_cell.angle_gamma   90.00
#
_symmetry.space_group_name_H-M   'P 1'
#
loop_
_entity.id
_entity.type
_entity.pdbx_description
1 polymer ?
#
loop_
_entity_poly.entity_id
_entity_poly.type
_entity_poly.pdbx_seq_one_letter_code
_entity_poly.pdbx_strand_id
1 'polypeptide(L)'
;MTEQEPPAPLGESGSVQPAGAEGVASPWLTGPVGGVSAASFFSDTGHEMTTAVLPSFLTATLHASASALGLVEGISDGLMGLAKLGTGPLANEPHRRSRFASGGYLGTAIATGLIGVSVAVWQVGIFRALAWIARGVRSPARDSILASLVSPLAYGRAFGLERAGDNLGAVAGPLLAAGLITSIGIRPTLYLAVIPGLFAVVAITVAARSARQSLPTAGGAMRIEFGRIRRAGLLRPMVPVAAFELGNVATTLLILRATQQLQSGGLTVTAAASFAILIYAVHNAFGAAVAAVGGHWVDRSGPRIVFATAAGLYVVAYIGFALPGQGWPTLLVAFTLAGSGIGLAETAESTLVARALPDELRGSGFGLLGGVQAAGDFASSAVVGLLYAVLSPVVGFAYAAGWMLVALLGASQLRATQEEGAGN
;
A
#
# COMPACT_ATOMS: atom_id res chain seq x y z
N MET A 1 -86.25 3.48 13.60
CA MET A 1 -85.57 4.64 14.16
C MET A 1 -84.20 4.17 14.53
N THR A 2 -83.27 4.32 13.63
CA THR A 2 -81.85 4.00 13.81
C THR A 2 -81.09 5.33 13.67
N GLU A 3 -80.59 5.83 14.81
CA GLU A 3 -79.75 7.02 14.89
C GLU A 3 -78.40 6.70 14.23
N GLN A 4 -78.04 7.52 13.26
CA GLN A 4 -76.72 7.56 12.66
C GLN A 4 -75.81 8.50 13.47
N GLU A 5 -74.71 7.99 13.98
CA GLU A 5 -73.64 8.71 14.61
C GLU A 5 -72.91 9.63 13.58
N PRO A 6 -72.53 10.85 13.92
CA PRO A 6 -71.82 11.76 13.00
C PRO A 6 -70.34 11.32 12.87
N PRO A 7 -69.68 11.59 11.69
CA PRO A 7 -68.31 11.27 11.48
C PRO A 7 -67.36 12.16 12.31
N ALA A 8 -66.30 11.54 12.81
CA ALA A 8 -65.21 12.18 13.56
C ALA A 8 -64.46 13.23 12.72
N PRO A 9 -63.91 14.31 13.32
CA PRO A 9 -63.18 15.36 12.62
C PRO A 9 -61.82 14.86 12.07
N LEU A 10 -61.56 15.27 10.85
CA LEU A 10 -60.24 15.04 10.17
C LEU A 10 -59.13 15.66 10.99
N GLY A 11 -58.22 14.82 11.43
CA GLY A 11 -57.01 15.19 12.18
C GLY A 11 -56.15 16.18 11.42
N GLU A 12 -55.59 17.05 12.18
CA GLU A 12 -54.68 18.15 11.81
C GLU A 12 -53.50 17.68 10.94
N SER A 13 -53.23 18.50 9.94
CA SER A 13 -52.08 18.46 9.06
C SER A 13 -50.76 18.24 9.85
N GLY A 14 -50.18 17.07 9.71
CA GLY A 14 -48.81 16.83 10.13
C GLY A 14 -47.89 17.86 9.48
N SER A 15 -47.29 18.68 10.29
CA SER A 15 -46.25 19.62 9.89
C SER A 15 -45.15 18.86 9.18
N VAL A 16 -45.03 19.07 7.87
CA VAL A 16 -43.85 18.71 7.10
C VAL A 16 -42.66 19.44 7.73
N GLN A 17 -41.84 18.74 8.46
CA GLN A 17 -40.54 19.26 8.87
C GLN A 17 -39.75 19.61 7.61
N PRO A 18 -39.20 20.82 7.49
CA PRO A 18 -38.36 21.17 6.37
C PRO A 18 -37.10 20.25 6.43
N ALA A 19 -36.85 19.55 5.32
CA ALA A 19 -35.61 18.86 5.06
C ALA A 19 -34.49 19.92 4.90
N GLY A 20 -33.93 20.35 6.02
CA GLY A 20 -32.94 21.42 6.09
C GLY A 20 -32.07 21.28 7.35
N ALA A 21 -31.66 20.06 7.67
CA ALA A 21 -30.45 19.87 8.48
C ALA A 21 -29.32 19.52 7.49
N GLU A 22 -28.63 20.57 7.01
CA GLU A 22 -27.28 20.40 6.48
C GLU A 22 -26.49 19.65 7.54
N GLY A 23 -26.33 18.33 7.32
CA GLY A 23 -25.59 17.48 8.22
C GLY A 23 -24.16 18.00 8.30
N VAL A 24 -23.78 18.54 9.44
CA VAL A 24 -22.39 18.80 9.78
C VAL A 24 -21.64 17.53 9.46
N ALA A 25 -20.86 17.56 8.37
CA ALA A 25 -20.09 16.40 7.94
C ALA A 25 -19.22 15.96 9.11
N SER A 26 -19.54 14.79 9.69
CA SER A 26 -18.78 14.27 10.83
C SER A 26 -17.29 14.24 10.44
N PRO A 27 -16.38 14.69 11.31
CA PRO A 27 -14.96 14.79 10.97
C PRO A 27 -14.44 13.41 10.57
N TRP A 28 -13.88 13.29 9.35
CA TRP A 28 -13.34 12.03 8.83
C TRP A 28 -12.08 11.61 9.61
N LEU A 29 -11.31 12.60 10.09
CA LEU A 29 -10.10 12.38 10.90
C LEU A 29 -10.52 12.18 12.34
N THR A 30 -10.72 10.92 12.69
CA THR A 30 -11.03 10.48 14.07
C THR A 30 -9.83 9.80 14.70
N GLY A 31 -9.85 9.64 16.02
CA GLY A 31 -8.80 8.90 16.73
C GLY A 31 -8.54 7.51 16.16
N PRO A 32 -9.56 6.69 15.85
CA PRO A 32 -9.38 5.39 15.20
C PRO A 32 -8.73 5.46 13.82
N VAL A 33 -9.08 6.43 12.97
CA VAL A 33 -8.43 6.63 11.66
C VAL A 33 -6.96 6.98 11.83
N GLY A 34 -6.64 7.93 12.71
CA GLY A 34 -5.26 8.26 13.08
C GLY A 34 -4.51 7.06 13.67
N GLY A 35 -5.19 6.21 14.44
CA GLY A 35 -4.64 4.98 15.00
C GLY A 35 -4.24 3.95 13.94
N VAL A 36 -5.02 3.78 12.86
CA VAL A 36 -4.66 2.91 11.73
C VAL A 36 -3.43 3.46 11.02
N SER A 37 -3.38 4.76 10.73
CA SER A 37 -2.23 5.40 10.07
C SER A 37 -0.96 5.34 10.93
N ALA A 38 -1.08 5.55 12.24
CA ALA A 38 0.02 5.38 13.18
C ALA A 38 0.52 3.93 13.23
N ALA A 39 -0.38 2.95 13.16
CA ALA A 39 0.00 1.55 13.11
C ALA A 39 0.82 1.23 11.85
N SER A 40 0.46 1.78 10.69
CA SER A 40 1.25 1.66 9.46
C SER A 40 2.61 2.32 9.62
N PHE A 41 2.68 3.56 10.09
CA PHE A 41 3.94 4.27 10.34
C PHE A 41 4.89 3.48 11.24
N PHE A 42 4.43 3.07 12.42
CA PHE A 42 5.29 2.36 13.35
C PHE A 42 5.69 0.97 12.87
N SER A 43 4.78 0.25 12.22
CA SER A 43 5.11 -1.06 11.68
C SER A 43 6.16 -0.99 10.57
N ASP A 44 6.01 -0.02 9.66
CA ASP A 44 6.96 0.14 8.57
C ASP A 44 8.28 0.71 9.05
N THR A 45 8.28 1.58 10.06
CA THR A 45 9.52 1.97 10.74
C THR A 45 10.29 0.75 11.23
N GLY A 46 9.68 -0.18 11.98
CA GLY A 46 10.36 -1.38 12.48
C GLY A 46 10.78 -2.34 11.37
N HIS A 47 9.93 -2.52 10.36
CA HIS A 47 10.20 -3.37 9.21
C HIS A 47 11.37 -2.84 8.38
N GLU A 48 11.37 -1.56 8.05
CA GLU A 48 12.40 -0.91 7.24
C GLU A 48 13.72 -0.73 7.98
N MET A 49 13.70 -0.61 9.31
CA MET A 49 14.93 -0.75 10.11
C MET A 49 15.61 -2.08 9.83
N THR A 50 14.85 -3.17 9.82
CA THR A 50 15.41 -4.51 9.57
C THR A 50 15.83 -4.67 8.12
N THR A 51 15.04 -4.20 7.16
CA THR A 51 15.37 -4.23 5.72
C THR A 51 16.69 -3.51 5.44
N ALA A 52 16.92 -2.35 6.05
CA ALA A 52 18.16 -1.60 5.89
C ALA A 52 19.40 -2.32 6.48
N VAL A 53 19.21 -3.08 7.56
CA VAL A 53 20.29 -3.80 8.28
C VAL A 53 20.58 -5.17 7.65
N LEU A 54 19.60 -5.79 7.03
CA LEU A 54 19.62 -7.18 6.58
C LEU A 54 20.81 -7.53 5.65
N PRO A 55 21.17 -6.70 4.64
CA PRO A 55 22.33 -6.98 3.80
C PRO A 55 23.62 -7.09 4.60
N SER A 56 23.87 -6.15 5.51
CA SER A 56 25.05 -6.14 6.38
C SER A 56 25.04 -7.30 7.37
N PHE A 57 23.88 -7.65 7.90
CA PHE A 57 23.73 -8.79 8.80
C PHE A 57 24.06 -10.11 8.10
N LEU A 58 23.53 -10.34 6.89
CA LEU A 58 23.79 -11.53 6.12
C LEU A 58 25.26 -11.63 5.68
N THR A 59 25.83 -10.55 5.15
CA THR A 59 27.20 -10.60 4.57
C THR A 59 28.29 -10.45 5.61
N ALA A 60 28.21 -9.46 6.51
CA ALA A 60 29.27 -9.19 7.47
C ALA A 60 29.18 -10.04 8.75
N THR A 61 27.96 -10.47 9.16
CA THR A 61 27.77 -11.24 10.40
C THR A 61 27.64 -12.73 10.15
N LEU A 62 26.89 -13.14 9.11
CA LEU A 62 26.65 -14.55 8.78
C LEU A 62 27.49 -15.06 7.61
N HIS A 63 28.33 -14.20 7.00
CA HIS A 63 29.21 -14.52 5.87
C HIS A 63 28.49 -15.14 4.67
N ALA A 64 27.23 -14.73 4.44
CA ALA A 64 26.40 -15.20 3.35
C ALA A 64 26.73 -14.50 2.03
N SER A 65 26.41 -15.17 0.90
CA SER A 65 26.52 -14.57 -0.42
C SER A 65 25.38 -13.55 -0.67
N ALA A 66 25.61 -12.61 -1.59
CA ALA A 66 24.57 -11.68 -2.01
C ALA A 66 23.35 -12.39 -2.65
N SER A 67 23.57 -13.56 -3.29
CA SER A 67 22.48 -14.37 -3.83
C SER A 67 21.54 -14.92 -2.76
N ALA A 68 22.05 -15.19 -1.55
CA ALA A 68 21.22 -15.60 -0.42
C ALA A 68 20.24 -14.49 -0.01
N LEU A 69 20.67 -13.23 -0.02
CA LEU A 69 19.77 -12.09 0.24
C LEU A 69 18.64 -12.03 -0.80
N GLY A 70 18.98 -12.10 -2.09
CA GLY A 70 17.98 -12.07 -3.16
C GLY A 70 16.96 -13.21 -3.07
N LEU A 71 17.41 -14.42 -2.69
CA LEU A 71 16.51 -15.57 -2.49
C LEU A 71 15.59 -15.36 -1.29
N VAL A 72 16.10 -14.87 -0.17
CA VAL A 72 15.33 -14.59 1.05
C VAL A 72 14.26 -13.54 0.77
N GLU A 73 14.59 -12.43 0.10
CA GLU A 73 13.63 -11.37 -0.23
C GLU A 73 12.59 -11.87 -1.24
N GLY A 74 13.01 -12.48 -2.36
CA GLY A 74 12.09 -12.92 -3.40
C GLY A 74 11.06 -13.96 -2.93
N ILE A 75 11.46 -14.92 -2.09
CA ILE A 75 10.54 -15.89 -1.49
C ILE A 75 9.58 -15.18 -0.54
N SER A 76 10.06 -14.24 0.25
CA SER A 76 9.26 -13.52 1.24
C SER A 76 8.18 -12.67 0.56
N ASP A 77 8.49 -11.96 -0.51
CA ASP A 77 7.54 -11.16 -1.29
C ASP A 77 6.44 -12.02 -1.92
N GLY A 78 6.81 -13.16 -2.52
CA GLY A 78 5.85 -14.11 -3.06
C GLY A 78 4.88 -14.65 -2.00
N LEU A 79 5.40 -15.00 -0.82
CA LEU A 79 4.58 -15.49 0.30
C LEU A 79 3.63 -14.42 0.84
N MET A 80 4.04 -13.15 0.85
CA MET A 80 3.17 -12.04 1.24
C MET A 80 1.97 -11.93 0.29
N GLY A 81 2.19 -11.99 -1.02
CA GLY A 81 1.12 -11.96 -2.01
C GLY A 81 0.11 -13.09 -1.84
N LEU A 82 0.59 -14.32 -1.64
CA LEU A 82 -0.26 -15.48 -1.36
C LEU A 82 -1.03 -15.32 -0.05
N ALA A 83 -0.41 -14.76 0.99
CA ALA A 83 -1.07 -14.48 2.26
C ALA A 83 -2.18 -13.43 2.12
N LYS A 84 -1.96 -12.35 1.36
CA LYS A 84 -3.00 -11.33 1.05
C LYS A 84 -4.22 -11.98 0.37
N LEU A 85 -3.99 -12.80 -0.66
CA LEU A 85 -5.06 -13.52 -1.36
C LEU A 85 -5.82 -14.48 -0.45
N GLY A 86 -5.10 -15.29 0.31
CA GLY A 86 -5.70 -16.32 1.17
C GLY A 86 -6.47 -15.74 2.36
N THR A 87 -6.03 -14.62 2.92
CA THR A 87 -6.65 -14.01 4.11
C THR A 87 -7.67 -12.93 3.77
N GLY A 88 -7.71 -12.43 2.54
CA GLY A 88 -8.71 -11.48 2.10
C GLY A 88 -10.14 -11.91 2.42
N PRO A 89 -10.59 -13.11 2.04
CA PRO A 89 -11.93 -13.61 2.38
C PRO A 89 -12.21 -13.71 3.88
N LEU A 90 -11.19 -13.99 4.68
CA LEU A 90 -11.33 -14.06 6.14
C LEU A 90 -11.59 -12.68 6.76
N ALA A 91 -11.14 -11.60 6.10
CA ALA A 91 -11.41 -10.23 6.48
C ALA A 91 -12.81 -9.73 6.05
N ASN A 92 -13.58 -10.52 5.30
CA ASN A 92 -14.99 -10.24 5.04
C ASN A 92 -15.83 -10.32 6.32
N GLU A 93 -15.39 -11.13 7.30
CA GLU A 93 -16.05 -11.27 8.61
C GLU A 93 -15.61 -10.14 9.55
N PRO A 94 -16.49 -9.19 9.92
CA PRO A 94 -16.13 -8.01 10.71
C PRO A 94 -15.46 -8.33 12.04
N HIS A 95 -15.95 -9.37 12.74
CA HIS A 95 -15.41 -9.78 14.04
C HIS A 95 -13.99 -10.35 13.96
N ARG A 96 -13.58 -10.85 12.80
CA ARG A 96 -12.24 -11.42 12.57
C ARG A 96 -11.22 -10.36 12.17
N ARG A 97 -11.63 -9.25 11.54
CA ARG A 97 -10.74 -8.17 11.07
C ARG A 97 -9.76 -7.72 12.15
N SER A 98 -10.26 -7.45 13.36
CA SER A 98 -9.42 -7.02 14.48
C SER A 98 -8.36 -8.06 14.85
N ARG A 99 -8.70 -9.37 14.85
CA ARG A 99 -7.75 -10.44 15.19
C ARG A 99 -6.67 -10.58 14.12
N PHE A 100 -7.06 -10.56 12.83
CA PHE A 100 -6.10 -10.66 11.72
C PHE A 100 -5.21 -9.42 11.65
N ALA A 101 -5.76 -8.22 11.84
CA ALA A 101 -4.97 -7.00 11.88
C ALA A 101 -3.99 -7.04 13.05
N SER A 102 -4.47 -7.12 14.30
CA SER A 102 -3.60 -7.10 15.49
C SER A 102 -2.62 -8.28 15.53
N GLY A 103 -3.07 -9.48 15.17
CA GLY A 103 -2.22 -10.68 15.10
C GLY A 103 -1.14 -10.57 14.02
N GLY A 104 -1.48 -10.02 12.85
CA GLY A 104 -0.52 -9.80 11.78
C GLY A 104 0.52 -8.75 12.14
N TYR A 105 0.11 -7.62 12.76
CA TYR A 105 1.06 -6.62 13.28
C TYR A 105 2.00 -7.22 14.34
N LEU A 106 1.47 -8.01 15.28
CA LEU A 106 2.27 -8.68 16.30
C LEU A 106 3.23 -9.72 15.68
N GLY A 107 2.71 -10.54 14.77
CA GLY A 107 3.53 -11.52 14.04
C GLY A 107 4.67 -10.87 13.26
N THR A 108 4.39 -9.75 12.56
CA THR A 108 5.42 -8.97 11.87
C THR A 108 6.47 -8.46 12.86
N ALA A 109 6.07 -7.84 13.97
CA ALA A 109 6.99 -7.29 14.97
C ALA A 109 7.90 -8.37 15.57
N ILE A 110 7.32 -9.50 16.01
CA ILE A 110 8.07 -10.61 16.62
C ILE A 110 9.01 -11.25 15.60
N ALA A 111 8.52 -11.61 14.41
CA ALA A 111 9.31 -12.28 13.40
C ALA A 111 10.48 -11.39 12.92
N THR A 112 10.24 -10.09 12.77
CA THR A 112 11.27 -9.09 12.43
C THR A 112 12.39 -9.06 13.49
N GLY A 113 12.04 -9.01 14.77
CA GLY A 113 13.02 -9.00 15.86
C GLY A 113 13.77 -10.33 16.00
N LEU A 114 13.12 -11.47 15.71
CA LEU A 114 13.74 -12.78 15.74
C LEU A 114 14.84 -12.95 14.68
N ILE A 115 14.88 -12.11 13.64
CA ILE A 115 16.01 -12.10 12.70
C ILE A 115 17.32 -11.82 13.45
N GLY A 116 17.33 -10.98 14.47
CA GLY A 116 18.53 -10.65 15.25
C GLY A 116 19.14 -11.83 16.03
N VAL A 117 18.36 -12.87 16.39
CA VAL A 117 18.89 -14.06 17.08
C VAL A 117 19.45 -15.11 16.12
N SER A 118 19.28 -14.93 14.81
CA SER A 118 19.72 -15.89 13.80
C SER A 118 21.25 -16.08 13.82
N VAL A 119 21.66 -17.34 13.72
CA VAL A 119 23.07 -17.76 13.60
C VAL A 119 23.35 -18.41 12.25
N ALA A 120 22.31 -18.62 11.44
CA ALA A 120 22.41 -19.21 10.10
C ALA A 120 21.43 -18.53 9.13
N VAL A 121 21.78 -18.51 7.84
CA VAL A 121 21.01 -17.85 6.77
C VAL A 121 19.59 -18.40 6.66
N TRP A 122 19.39 -19.72 6.79
CA TRP A 122 18.07 -20.32 6.70
C TRP A 122 17.10 -19.85 7.82
N GLN A 123 17.64 -19.54 9.03
CA GLN A 123 16.83 -18.96 10.11
C GLN A 123 16.34 -17.55 9.75
N VAL A 124 17.25 -16.73 9.17
CA VAL A 124 16.87 -15.41 8.63
C VAL A 124 15.78 -15.56 7.59
N GLY A 125 15.91 -16.51 6.66
CA GLY A 125 14.91 -16.80 5.63
C GLY A 125 13.54 -17.17 6.23
N ILE A 126 13.51 -18.03 7.24
CA ILE A 126 12.26 -18.39 7.93
C ILE A 126 11.63 -17.18 8.62
N PHE A 127 12.38 -16.43 9.41
CA PHE A 127 11.83 -15.28 10.14
C PHE A 127 11.39 -14.15 9.18
N ARG A 128 12.15 -13.93 8.09
CA ARG A 128 11.74 -12.98 7.05
C ARG A 128 10.44 -13.41 6.37
N ALA A 129 10.35 -14.68 5.97
CA ALA A 129 9.13 -15.24 5.39
C ALA A 129 7.92 -15.12 6.34
N LEU A 130 8.09 -15.44 7.63
CA LEU A 130 7.04 -15.29 8.64
C LEU A 130 6.63 -13.83 8.82
N ALA A 131 7.57 -12.88 8.84
CA ALA A 131 7.27 -11.45 8.92
C ALA A 131 6.44 -10.98 7.71
N TRP A 132 6.80 -11.41 6.50
CA TRP A 132 6.09 -11.07 5.28
C TRP A 132 4.70 -11.73 5.18
N ILE A 133 4.57 -13.01 5.57
CA ILE A 133 3.26 -13.67 5.68
C ILE A 133 2.36 -12.90 6.66
N ALA A 134 2.87 -12.56 7.84
CA ALA A 134 2.12 -11.80 8.84
C ALA A 134 1.70 -10.40 8.31
N ARG A 135 2.57 -9.73 7.52
CA ARG A 135 2.25 -8.48 6.81
C ARG A 135 1.14 -8.70 5.77
N GLY A 136 1.19 -9.80 5.02
CA GLY A 136 0.15 -10.18 4.06
C GLY A 136 -1.20 -10.44 4.74
N VAL A 137 -1.19 -11.14 5.88
CA VAL A 137 -2.39 -11.45 6.68
C VAL A 137 -3.09 -10.18 7.20
N ARG A 138 -2.31 -9.18 7.67
CA ARG A 138 -2.88 -7.96 8.27
C ARG A 138 -3.49 -7.01 7.23
N SER A 139 -2.93 -6.94 6.01
CA SER A 139 -3.23 -5.87 5.06
C SER A 139 -4.71 -5.81 4.66
N PRO A 140 -5.39 -6.89 4.17
CA PRO A 140 -6.81 -6.82 3.84
C PRO A 140 -7.71 -6.50 5.04
N ALA A 141 -7.32 -6.95 6.24
CA ALA A 141 -8.06 -6.69 7.46
C ALA A 141 -7.92 -5.23 7.90
N ARG A 142 -6.71 -4.65 7.87
CA ARG A 142 -6.45 -3.23 8.14
C ARG A 142 -7.24 -2.33 7.21
N ASP A 143 -7.16 -2.58 5.90
CA ASP A 143 -7.81 -1.76 4.89
C ASP A 143 -9.35 -1.83 5.01
N SER A 144 -9.89 -3.02 5.33
CA SER A 144 -11.31 -3.18 5.62
C SER A 144 -11.75 -2.46 6.89
N ILE A 145 -10.91 -2.44 7.94
CA ILE A 145 -11.17 -1.66 9.17
C ILE A 145 -11.18 -0.17 8.82
N LEU A 146 -10.18 0.32 8.11
CA LEU A 146 -10.09 1.74 7.73
C LEU A 146 -11.29 2.19 6.93
N ALA A 147 -11.71 1.41 5.93
CA ALA A 147 -12.90 1.69 5.15
C ALA A 147 -14.20 1.71 5.99
N SER A 148 -14.27 0.92 7.07
CA SER A 148 -15.44 0.91 7.96
C SER A 148 -15.51 2.09 8.94
N LEU A 149 -14.41 2.82 9.13
CA LEU A 149 -14.30 3.94 10.06
C LEU A 149 -14.73 5.29 9.47
N VAL A 150 -14.87 5.38 8.14
CA VAL A 150 -15.16 6.63 7.45
C VAL A 150 -16.29 6.47 6.43
N SER A 151 -16.95 7.56 6.08
CA SER A 151 -17.96 7.57 5.02
C SER A 151 -17.30 7.37 3.64
N PRO A 152 -18.04 6.88 2.62
CA PRO A 152 -17.54 6.75 1.25
C PRO A 152 -16.96 8.03 0.63
N LEU A 153 -17.39 9.20 1.12
CA LEU A 153 -16.91 10.51 0.69
C LEU A 153 -15.51 10.87 1.24
N ALA A 154 -14.99 10.07 2.17
CA ALA A 154 -13.72 10.30 2.83
C ALA A 154 -12.72 9.14 2.67
N TYR A 155 -13.00 8.15 1.83
CA TYR A 155 -12.09 7.01 1.61
C TYR A 155 -10.72 7.46 1.11
N GLY A 156 -10.68 8.39 0.15
CA GLY A 156 -9.42 8.93 -0.38
C GLY A 156 -8.54 9.54 0.71
N ARG A 157 -9.10 10.40 1.56
CA ARG A 157 -8.38 11.02 2.68
C ARG A 157 -7.89 9.99 3.71
N ALA A 158 -8.72 9.00 4.03
CA ALA A 158 -8.36 7.97 5.00
C ALA A 158 -7.22 7.08 4.48
N PHE A 159 -7.33 6.57 3.26
CA PHE A 159 -6.26 5.77 2.63
C PHE A 159 -5.01 6.60 2.34
N GLY A 160 -5.16 7.85 1.89
CA GLY A 160 -4.03 8.75 1.69
C GLY A 160 -3.24 9.02 2.97
N LEU A 161 -3.91 9.20 4.11
CA LEU A 161 -3.26 9.35 5.42
C LEU A 161 -2.56 8.07 5.86
N GLU A 162 -3.17 6.92 5.62
CA GLU A 162 -2.59 5.61 5.93
C GLU A 162 -1.32 5.37 5.09
N ARG A 163 -1.37 5.62 3.77
CA ARG A 163 -0.20 5.52 2.88
C ARG A 163 0.90 6.52 3.21
N ALA A 164 0.52 7.72 3.65
CA ALA A 164 1.48 8.69 4.15
C ALA A 164 2.22 8.16 5.38
N GLY A 165 1.51 7.50 6.31
CA GLY A 165 2.12 6.84 7.46
C GLY A 165 3.10 5.74 7.05
N ASP A 166 2.68 4.87 6.13
CA ASP A 166 3.50 3.77 5.58
C ASP A 166 4.82 4.30 4.98
N ASN A 167 4.73 5.26 4.04
CA ASN A 167 5.90 5.87 3.40
C ASN A 167 6.80 6.66 4.38
N LEU A 168 6.23 7.35 5.37
CA LEU A 168 7.02 8.02 6.41
C LEU A 168 7.78 7.00 7.28
N GLY A 169 7.18 5.84 7.56
CA GLY A 169 7.85 4.72 8.21
C GLY A 169 9.04 4.22 7.40
N ALA A 170 8.88 4.14 6.07
CA ALA A 170 9.94 3.75 5.16
C ALA A 170 11.09 4.78 5.05
N VAL A 171 10.87 6.03 5.45
CA VAL A 171 11.95 7.02 5.65
C VAL A 171 12.58 6.89 7.04
N ALA A 172 11.75 6.81 8.08
CA ALA A 172 12.21 6.82 9.46
C ALA A 172 13.01 5.56 9.83
N GLY A 173 12.60 4.38 9.32
CA GLY A 173 13.23 3.09 9.62
C GLY A 173 14.73 3.05 9.29
N PRO A 174 15.12 3.27 8.03
CA PRO A 174 16.53 3.28 7.63
C PRO A 174 17.36 4.34 8.35
N LEU A 175 16.82 5.52 8.62
CA LEU A 175 17.51 6.58 9.36
C LEU A 175 17.79 6.18 10.80
N LEU A 176 16.80 5.59 11.48
CA LEU A 176 16.98 5.04 12.83
C LEU A 176 18.00 3.89 12.83
N ALA A 177 17.90 2.99 11.85
CA ALA A 177 18.86 1.89 11.71
C ALA A 177 20.29 2.40 11.55
N ALA A 178 20.51 3.38 10.68
CA ALA A 178 21.84 3.97 10.46
C ALA A 178 22.45 4.56 11.75
N GLY A 179 21.64 5.31 12.52
CA GLY A 179 22.08 5.86 13.81
C GLY A 179 22.36 4.79 14.87
N LEU A 180 21.52 3.73 14.94
CA LEU A 180 21.68 2.67 15.92
C LEU A 180 22.84 1.72 15.59
N ILE A 181 23.06 1.37 14.32
CA ILE A 181 24.17 0.50 13.92
C ILE A 181 25.53 1.07 14.37
N THR A 182 25.71 2.37 14.21
CA THR A 182 26.96 3.05 14.58
C THR A 182 27.19 3.10 16.08
N SER A 183 26.12 3.12 16.89
CA SER A 183 26.21 3.27 18.35
C SER A 183 26.17 1.94 19.10
N ILE A 184 25.37 0.96 18.66
CA ILE A 184 25.12 -0.29 19.38
C ILE A 184 25.38 -1.55 18.55
N GLY A 185 25.63 -1.40 17.23
CA GLY A 185 25.92 -2.50 16.32
C GLY A 185 24.70 -3.17 15.70
N ILE A 186 24.92 -4.14 14.80
CA ILE A 186 23.91 -4.74 13.92
C ILE A 186 22.83 -5.52 14.71
N ARG A 187 23.22 -6.49 15.55
CA ARG A 187 22.26 -7.34 16.26
C ARG A 187 21.35 -6.60 17.22
N PRO A 188 21.85 -5.70 18.10
CA PRO A 188 20.98 -4.90 18.95
C PRO A 188 20.01 -4.02 18.16
N THR A 189 20.42 -3.47 17.01
CA THR A 189 19.53 -2.70 16.13
C THR A 189 18.37 -3.54 15.62
N LEU A 190 18.60 -4.81 15.22
CA LEU A 190 17.55 -5.75 14.83
C LEU A 190 16.58 -6.06 15.98
N TYR A 191 17.07 -6.21 17.22
CA TYR A 191 16.20 -6.39 18.39
C TYR A 191 15.33 -5.17 18.64
N LEU A 192 15.89 -3.97 18.54
CA LEU A 192 15.15 -2.74 18.78
C LEU A 192 14.07 -2.46 17.72
N ALA A 193 14.18 -3.06 16.54
CA ALA A 193 13.16 -2.97 15.49
C ALA A 193 11.78 -3.53 15.93
N VAL A 194 11.74 -4.36 16.97
CA VAL A 194 10.48 -4.83 17.58
C VAL A 194 9.70 -3.68 18.24
N ILE A 195 10.37 -2.68 18.80
CA ILE A 195 9.73 -1.61 19.60
C ILE A 195 8.71 -0.81 18.77
N PRO A 196 9.04 -0.25 17.59
CA PRO A 196 8.04 0.38 16.74
C PRO A 196 6.91 -0.60 16.37
N GLY A 197 7.23 -1.86 16.06
CA GLY A 197 6.23 -2.88 15.77
C GLY A 197 5.23 -3.10 16.91
N LEU A 198 5.65 -3.06 18.16
CA LEU A 198 4.75 -3.15 19.33
C LEU A 198 3.86 -1.91 19.46
N PHE A 199 4.36 -0.71 19.18
CA PHE A 199 3.52 0.49 19.10
C PHE A 199 2.46 0.36 17.99
N ALA A 200 2.81 -0.24 16.86
CA ALA A 200 1.84 -0.52 15.80
C ALA A 200 0.73 -1.47 16.29
N VAL A 201 1.07 -2.52 17.06
CA VAL A 201 0.07 -3.45 17.65
C VAL A 201 -0.89 -2.71 18.57
N VAL A 202 -0.38 -1.84 19.43
CA VAL A 202 -1.23 -1.03 20.33
C VAL A 202 -2.15 -0.12 19.50
N ALA A 203 -1.61 0.63 18.56
CA ALA A 203 -2.36 1.57 17.74
C ALA A 203 -3.50 0.88 16.95
N ILE A 204 -3.21 -0.24 16.26
CA ILE A 204 -4.24 -0.96 15.48
C ILE A 204 -5.27 -1.63 16.40
N THR A 205 -4.86 -2.12 17.58
CA THR A 205 -5.79 -2.76 18.52
C THR A 205 -6.79 -1.76 19.07
N VAL A 206 -6.33 -0.56 19.41
CA VAL A 206 -7.21 0.54 19.87
C VAL A 206 -8.16 0.96 18.74
N ALA A 207 -7.64 1.20 17.54
CA ALA A 207 -8.45 1.58 16.38
C ALA A 207 -9.51 0.51 16.05
N ALA A 208 -9.12 -0.76 16.03
CA ALA A 208 -10.03 -1.87 15.73
C ALA A 208 -11.11 -2.09 16.79
N ARG A 209 -10.83 -1.78 18.07
CA ARG A 209 -11.87 -1.83 19.12
C ARG A 209 -12.96 -0.80 18.87
N SER A 210 -12.61 0.41 18.49
CA SER A 210 -13.57 1.46 18.15
C SER A 210 -14.38 1.10 16.91
N ALA A 211 -13.76 0.50 15.89
CA ALA A 211 -14.44 0.02 14.70
C ALA A 211 -15.51 -1.03 15.00
N ARG A 212 -15.26 -1.93 15.97
CA ARG A 212 -16.21 -2.99 16.36
C ARG A 212 -17.56 -2.45 16.86
N GLN A 213 -17.59 -1.28 17.46
CA GLN A 213 -18.81 -0.69 18.00
C GLN A 213 -19.75 -0.18 16.90
N SER A 214 -19.21 0.04 15.68
CA SER A 214 -19.93 0.58 14.53
C SER A 214 -20.19 -0.44 13.43
N LEU A 215 -19.77 -1.72 13.58
CA LEU A 215 -19.85 -2.72 12.53
C LEU A 215 -21.20 -3.41 12.47
N PRO A 216 -21.70 -3.73 11.23
CA PRO A 216 -22.86 -4.60 11.04
C PRO A 216 -22.60 -6.00 11.61
N THR A 217 -23.64 -6.62 12.13
CA THR A 217 -23.59 -7.99 12.68
C THR A 217 -23.52 -9.08 11.58
N ALA A 218 -23.80 -8.74 10.33
CA ALA A 218 -23.82 -9.69 9.23
C ALA A 218 -22.40 -9.88 8.65
N GLY A 219 -21.88 -11.09 8.74
CA GLY A 219 -20.60 -11.49 8.15
C GLY A 219 -20.72 -11.87 6.67
N GLY A 220 -19.64 -11.68 5.92
CA GLY A 220 -19.51 -12.13 4.53
C GLY A 220 -18.99 -13.57 4.43
N ALA A 221 -19.06 -14.14 3.22
CA ALA A 221 -18.52 -15.47 2.96
C ALA A 221 -16.98 -15.50 3.14
N MET A 222 -16.49 -16.52 3.81
CA MET A 222 -15.05 -16.77 4.04
C MET A 222 -14.35 -17.37 2.81
N ARG A 223 -14.84 -17.09 1.62
CA ARG A 223 -14.30 -17.51 0.33
C ARG A 223 -14.39 -16.38 -0.67
N ILE A 224 -13.54 -16.37 -1.68
CA ILE A 224 -13.60 -15.38 -2.76
C ILE A 224 -14.84 -15.68 -3.62
N GLU A 225 -15.81 -14.79 -3.59
CA GLU A 225 -17.01 -14.87 -4.41
C GLU A 225 -16.83 -14.09 -5.71
N PHE A 226 -16.02 -14.63 -6.64
CA PHE A 226 -15.71 -13.96 -7.92
C PHE A 226 -16.96 -13.48 -8.67
N GLY A 227 -18.05 -14.23 -8.64
CA GLY A 227 -19.31 -13.85 -9.28
C GLY A 227 -19.93 -12.57 -8.68
N ARG A 228 -19.84 -12.39 -7.37
CA ARG A 228 -20.32 -11.18 -6.69
C ARG A 228 -19.37 -9.99 -6.93
N ILE A 229 -18.05 -10.21 -6.85
CA ILE A 229 -17.02 -9.21 -7.13
C ILE A 229 -17.14 -8.71 -8.58
N ARG A 230 -17.37 -9.61 -9.55
CA ARG A 230 -17.60 -9.24 -10.96
C ARG A 230 -18.86 -8.43 -11.14
N ARG A 231 -19.98 -8.84 -10.50
CA ARG A 231 -21.26 -8.11 -10.56
C ARG A 231 -21.16 -6.73 -9.92
N ALA A 232 -20.36 -6.58 -8.87
CA ALA A 232 -20.07 -5.28 -8.25
C ALA A 232 -19.15 -4.38 -9.12
N GLY A 233 -18.68 -4.87 -10.28
CA GLY A 233 -17.93 -4.07 -11.24
C GLY A 233 -16.44 -3.87 -10.94
N LEU A 234 -15.87 -4.54 -9.92
CA LEU A 234 -14.47 -4.35 -9.53
C LEU A 234 -13.48 -4.83 -10.60
N LEU A 235 -13.80 -5.90 -11.34
CA LEU A 235 -12.83 -6.52 -12.26
C LEU A 235 -12.40 -5.61 -13.43
N ARG A 236 -13.30 -4.75 -13.92
CA ARG A 236 -12.95 -3.81 -15.02
C ARG A 236 -11.84 -2.84 -14.63
N PRO A 237 -11.94 -2.10 -13.50
CA PRO A 237 -10.87 -1.21 -13.07
C PRO A 237 -9.62 -1.94 -12.56
N MET A 238 -9.69 -3.24 -12.26
CA MET A 238 -8.50 -4.04 -11.95
C MET A 238 -7.58 -4.26 -13.16
N VAL A 239 -8.07 -4.13 -14.41
CA VAL A 239 -7.24 -4.30 -15.61
C VAL A 239 -6.15 -3.23 -15.71
N PRO A 240 -6.45 -1.90 -15.66
CA PRO A 240 -5.39 -0.90 -15.62
C PRO A 240 -4.50 -0.99 -14.37
N VAL A 241 -5.03 -1.43 -13.22
CA VAL A 241 -4.21 -1.70 -12.03
C VAL A 241 -3.21 -2.82 -12.31
N ALA A 242 -3.64 -3.94 -12.88
CA ALA A 242 -2.72 -5.03 -13.26
C ALA A 242 -1.66 -4.58 -14.27
N ALA A 243 -2.04 -3.72 -15.24
CA ALA A 243 -1.08 -3.13 -16.17
C ALA A 243 -0.06 -2.23 -15.46
N PHE A 244 -0.49 -1.43 -14.48
CA PHE A 244 0.39 -0.61 -13.66
C PHE A 244 1.40 -1.47 -12.91
N GLU A 245 0.95 -2.52 -12.25
CA GLU A 245 1.83 -3.42 -11.49
C GLU A 245 2.81 -4.21 -12.37
N LEU A 246 2.43 -4.54 -13.61
CA LEU A 246 3.36 -5.11 -14.60
C LEU A 246 4.43 -4.12 -15.08
N GLY A 247 4.21 -2.83 -14.86
CA GLY A 247 5.21 -1.76 -15.09
C GLY A 247 5.88 -1.30 -13.80
N ASN A 248 5.39 -1.68 -12.62
CA ASN A 248 5.93 -1.24 -11.33
C ASN A 248 7.25 -1.95 -11.02
N VAL A 249 8.35 -1.25 -11.27
CA VAL A 249 9.72 -1.80 -11.13
C VAL A 249 10.15 -1.74 -9.68
N ALA A 250 10.73 -2.84 -9.17
CA ALA A 250 11.29 -2.87 -7.83
C ALA A 250 12.25 -1.70 -7.59
N THR A 251 12.09 -1.01 -6.46
CA THR A 251 12.89 0.16 -6.06
C THR A 251 14.38 -0.13 -6.01
N THR A 252 14.76 -1.37 -5.76
CA THR A 252 16.16 -1.82 -5.82
C THR A 252 16.78 -1.65 -7.21
N LEU A 253 16.02 -1.85 -8.30
CA LEU A 253 16.49 -1.61 -9.67
C LEU A 253 16.61 -0.10 -9.98
N LEU A 254 15.72 0.74 -9.40
CA LEU A 254 15.84 2.20 -9.52
C LEU A 254 17.11 2.70 -8.81
N ILE A 255 17.37 2.22 -7.60
CA ILE A 255 18.58 2.54 -6.84
C ILE A 255 19.83 2.05 -7.58
N LEU A 256 19.81 0.83 -8.12
CA LEU A 256 20.92 0.30 -8.93
C LEU A 256 21.21 1.20 -10.13
N ARG A 257 20.16 1.60 -10.87
CA ARG A 257 20.30 2.49 -12.02
C ARG A 257 20.88 3.83 -11.63
N ALA A 258 20.39 4.43 -10.56
CA ALA A 258 20.92 5.71 -10.06
C ALA A 258 22.38 5.58 -9.64
N THR A 259 22.75 4.52 -8.94
CA THR A 259 24.12 4.24 -8.54
C THR A 259 25.05 4.15 -9.76
N GLN A 260 24.67 3.42 -10.80
CA GLN A 260 25.47 3.29 -12.02
C GLN A 260 25.63 4.62 -12.76
N GLN A 261 24.57 5.44 -12.85
CA GLN A 261 24.66 6.74 -13.49
C GLN A 261 25.54 7.72 -12.71
N LEU A 262 25.43 7.73 -11.39
CA LEU A 262 26.26 8.56 -10.52
C LEU A 262 27.74 8.14 -10.57
N GLN A 263 28.03 6.83 -10.70
CA GLN A 263 29.39 6.32 -10.92
C GLN A 263 29.96 6.78 -12.28
N SER A 264 29.15 6.70 -13.34
CA SER A 264 29.59 7.20 -14.67
C SER A 264 29.81 8.71 -14.66
N GLY A 265 29.21 9.45 -13.73
CA GLY A 265 29.44 10.86 -13.46
C GLY A 265 30.67 11.16 -12.59
N GLY A 266 31.48 10.14 -12.23
CA GLY A 266 32.75 10.29 -11.53
C GLY A 266 32.71 10.04 -10.02
N LEU A 267 31.58 9.64 -9.43
CA LEU A 267 31.54 9.27 -8.02
C LEU A 267 32.13 7.86 -7.79
N THR A 268 32.74 7.65 -6.63
CA THR A 268 33.12 6.30 -6.18
C THR A 268 31.89 5.42 -5.98
N VAL A 269 32.04 4.08 -6.07
CA VAL A 269 30.94 3.12 -5.87
C VAL A 269 30.17 3.40 -4.58
N THR A 270 30.88 3.59 -3.47
CA THR A 270 30.28 3.84 -2.15
C THR A 270 29.54 5.17 -2.10
N ALA A 271 30.13 6.25 -2.63
CA ALA A 271 29.50 7.57 -2.65
C ALA A 271 28.27 7.58 -3.54
N ALA A 272 28.32 6.94 -4.71
CA ALA A 272 27.20 6.83 -5.64
C ALA A 272 26.04 6.04 -5.01
N ALA A 273 26.31 4.90 -4.37
CA ALA A 273 25.29 4.09 -3.69
C ALA A 273 24.65 4.87 -2.52
N SER A 274 25.46 5.51 -1.68
CA SER A 274 24.93 6.33 -0.56
C SER A 274 24.06 7.46 -1.06
N PHE A 275 24.48 8.15 -2.14
CA PHE A 275 23.70 9.25 -2.71
C PHE A 275 22.40 8.75 -3.38
N ALA A 276 22.44 7.61 -4.07
CA ALA A 276 21.23 7.00 -4.64
C ALA A 276 20.21 6.65 -3.54
N ILE A 277 20.66 6.13 -2.39
CA ILE A 277 19.80 5.85 -1.23
C ILE A 277 19.20 7.14 -0.65
N LEU A 278 19.96 8.23 -0.58
CA LEU A 278 19.42 9.52 -0.14
C LEU A 278 18.36 10.07 -1.10
N ILE A 279 18.58 9.94 -2.41
CA ILE A 279 17.58 10.31 -3.42
C ILE A 279 16.34 9.41 -3.28
N TYR A 280 16.52 8.13 -2.99
CA TYR A 280 15.40 7.22 -2.72
C TYR A 280 14.63 7.61 -1.44
N ALA A 281 15.27 8.11 -0.41
CA ALA A 281 14.56 8.65 0.76
C ALA A 281 13.66 9.85 0.38
N VAL A 282 14.08 10.67 -0.59
CA VAL A 282 13.22 11.74 -1.15
C VAL A 282 12.00 11.14 -1.89
N HIS A 283 12.15 10.05 -2.63
CA HIS A 283 11.04 9.32 -3.25
C HIS A 283 9.96 8.96 -2.21
N ASN A 284 10.34 8.33 -1.10
CA ASN A 284 9.40 7.96 -0.05
C ASN A 284 8.77 9.19 0.65
N ALA A 285 9.55 10.25 0.88
CA ALA A 285 9.04 11.48 1.45
C ALA A 285 7.98 12.15 0.56
N PHE A 286 8.21 12.20 -0.76
CA PHE A 286 7.22 12.68 -1.72
C PHE A 286 6.02 11.73 -1.84
N GLY A 287 6.25 10.42 -1.80
CA GLY A 287 5.18 9.42 -1.71
C GLY A 287 4.24 9.71 -0.53
N ALA A 288 4.80 9.95 0.64
CA ALA A 288 4.03 10.29 1.84
C ALA A 288 3.26 11.61 1.69
N ALA A 289 3.95 12.68 1.28
CA ALA A 289 3.34 14.00 1.15
C ALA A 289 2.21 14.01 0.12
N VAL A 290 2.45 13.38 -1.04
CA VAL A 290 1.50 13.34 -2.14
C VAL A 290 0.33 12.38 -1.85
N ALA A 291 0.55 11.28 -1.13
CA ALA A 291 -0.55 10.42 -0.67
C ALA A 291 -1.50 11.18 0.28
N ALA A 292 -0.96 11.93 1.24
CA ALA A 292 -1.75 12.71 2.18
C ALA A 292 -2.62 13.78 1.49
N VAL A 293 -2.06 14.53 0.53
CA VAL A 293 -2.77 15.56 -0.23
C VAL A 293 -3.65 14.95 -1.30
N GLY A 294 -3.14 13.91 -1.98
CA GLY A 294 -3.79 13.19 -3.05
C GLY A 294 -5.09 12.51 -2.62
N GLY A 295 -5.19 12.09 -1.35
CA GLY A 295 -6.43 11.57 -0.80
C GLY A 295 -7.61 12.52 -0.92
N HIS A 296 -7.37 13.81 -0.75
CA HIS A 296 -8.38 14.86 -0.96
C HIS A 296 -8.79 14.97 -2.43
N TRP A 297 -7.82 14.84 -3.31
CA TRP A 297 -8.05 14.84 -4.76
C TRP A 297 -8.83 13.60 -5.20
N VAL A 298 -8.50 12.42 -4.68
CA VAL A 298 -9.25 11.17 -4.91
C VAL A 298 -10.72 11.31 -4.50
N ASP A 299 -10.99 11.95 -3.35
CA ASP A 299 -12.36 12.13 -2.88
C ASP A 299 -13.18 13.06 -3.79
N ARG A 300 -12.56 14.10 -4.34
CA ARG A 300 -13.21 15.10 -5.19
C ARG A 300 -13.38 14.67 -6.65
N SER A 301 -12.32 14.11 -7.23
CA SER A 301 -12.23 13.83 -8.68
C SER A 301 -12.39 12.36 -9.02
N GLY A 302 -12.49 11.50 -7.99
CA GLY A 302 -12.58 10.06 -8.14
C GLY A 302 -11.21 9.37 -8.33
N PRO A 303 -11.13 8.08 -7.96
CA PRO A 303 -9.88 7.33 -7.95
C PRO A 303 -9.26 7.16 -9.34
N ARG A 304 -10.07 7.14 -10.40
CA ARG A 304 -9.59 6.90 -11.78
C ARG A 304 -8.70 8.01 -12.31
N ILE A 305 -9.09 9.28 -12.11
CA ILE A 305 -8.32 10.43 -12.60
C ILE A 305 -6.97 10.48 -11.88
N VAL A 306 -6.99 10.25 -10.58
CA VAL A 306 -5.78 10.28 -9.76
C VAL A 306 -4.86 9.11 -10.12
N PHE A 307 -5.40 7.92 -10.33
CA PHE A 307 -4.65 6.76 -10.80
C PHE A 307 -4.05 6.98 -12.20
N ALA A 308 -4.81 7.54 -13.14
CA ALA A 308 -4.29 7.90 -14.46
C ALA A 308 -3.12 8.90 -14.38
N THR A 309 -3.24 9.90 -13.50
CA THR A 309 -2.14 10.85 -13.24
C THR A 309 -0.92 10.13 -12.65
N ALA A 310 -1.11 9.22 -11.71
CA ALA A 310 -0.05 8.41 -11.14
C ALA A 310 0.72 7.62 -12.23
N ALA A 311 -0.01 6.92 -13.10
CA ALA A 311 0.59 6.21 -14.22
C ALA A 311 1.36 7.16 -15.17
N GLY A 312 0.82 8.35 -15.45
CA GLY A 312 1.49 9.38 -16.23
C GLY A 312 2.81 9.88 -15.60
N LEU A 313 2.82 10.08 -14.29
CA LEU A 313 4.05 10.44 -13.55
C LEU A 313 5.11 9.35 -13.67
N TYR A 314 4.71 8.08 -13.59
CA TYR A 314 5.62 6.95 -13.77
C TYR A 314 6.16 6.85 -15.19
N VAL A 315 5.36 7.12 -16.25
CA VAL A 315 5.86 7.19 -17.63
C VAL A 315 7.01 8.19 -17.71
N VAL A 316 6.83 9.41 -17.18
CA VAL A 316 7.86 10.45 -17.20
C VAL A 316 9.08 10.05 -16.35
N ALA A 317 8.86 9.47 -15.18
CA ALA A 317 9.93 8.98 -14.32
C ALA A 317 10.78 7.91 -15.01
N TYR A 318 10.16 6.92 -15.64
CA TYR A 318 10.88 5.84 -16.33
C TYR A 318 11.61 6.32 -17.59
N ILE A 319 11.10 7.31 -18.29
CA ILE A 319 11.86 8.00 -19.35
C ILE A 319 13.14 8.62 -18.74
N GLY A 320 13.03 9.29 -17.58
CA GLY A 320 14.18 9.83 -16.87
C GLY A 320 15.22 8.76 -16.47
N PHE A 321 14.78 7.60 -16.00
CA PHE A 321 15.67 6.46 -15.68
C PHE A 321 16.25 5.80 -16.93
N ALA A 322 15.52 5.75 -18.04
CA ALA A 322 15.96 5.15 -19.29
C ALA A 322 17.12 5.94 -19.93
N LEU A 323 17.07 7.29 -19.88
CA LEU A 323 18.06 8.14 -20.53
C LEU A 323 19.46 7.90 -19.94
N PRO A 324 20.51 7.75 -20.78
CA PRO A 324 21.89 7.57 -20.34
C PRO A 324 22.54 8.90 -19.91
N GLY A 325 23.57 8.82 -19.08
CA GLY A 325 24.45 9.96 -18.75
C GLY A 325 23.78 11.07 -17.92
N GLN A 326 22.71 10.74 -17.19
CA GLN A 326 22.00 11.73 -16.39
C GLN A 326 22.74 12.05 -15.09
N GLY A 327 22.79 13.33 -14.76
CA GLY A 327 23.30 13.80 -13.48
C GLY A 327 22.28 13.60 -12.34
N TRP A 328 22.73 13.80 -11.11
CA TRP A 328 21.88 13.68 -9.91
C TRP A 328 20.57 14.52 -9.94
N PRO A 329 20.51 15.71 -10.57
CA PRO A 329 19.24 16.47 -10.60
C PRO A 329 18.13 15.75 -11.38
N THR A 330 18.47 15.13 -12.51
CA THR A 330 17.49 14.36 -13.31
C THR A 330 17.03 13.11 -12.55
N LEU A 331 17.96 12.42 -11.87
CA LEU A 331 17.63 11.30 -11.01
C LEU A 331 16.71 11.72 -9.87
N LEU A 332 17.00 12.84 -9.21
CA LEU A 332 16.15 13.39 -8.14
C LEU A 332 14.72 13.67 -8.65
N VAL A 333 14.59 14.28 -9.83
CA VAL A 333 13.27 14.51 -10.45
C VAL A 333 12.57 13.19 -10.76
N ALA A 334 13.27 12.22 -11.35
CA ALA A 334 12.69 10.91 -11.68
C ALA A 334 12.20 10.16 -10.42
N PHE A 335 13.00 10.15 -9.35
CA PHE A 335 12.58 9.56 -8.07
C PHE A 335 11.42 10.32 -7.41
N THR A 336 11.41 11.64 -7.48
CA THR A 336 10.31 12.47 -6.96
C THR A 336 9.00 12.18 -7.69
N LEU A 337 9.05 12.06 -9.02
CA LEU A 337 7.89 11.72 -9.84
C LEU A 337 7.39 10.31 -9.56
N ALA A 338 8.29 9.32 -9.46
CA ALA A 338 7.94 7.95 -9.13
C ALA A 338 7.33 7.84 -7.72
N GLY A 339 7.93 8.50 -6.72
CA GLY A 339 7.40 8.57 -5.36
C GLY A 339 6.02 9.24 -5.30
N SER A 340 5.85 10.34 -6.01
CA SER A 340 4.53 10.99 -6.15
C SER A 340 3.52 10.06 -6.81
N GLY A 341 3.95 9.34 -7.85
CA GLY A 341 3.13 8.38 -8.59
C GLY A 341 2.64 7.24 -7.69
N ILE A 342 3.52 6.59 -6.91
CA ILE A 342 3.12 5.47 -6.05
C ILE A 342 2.17 5.93 -4.94
N GLY A 343 2.43 7.08 -4.31
CA GLY A 343 1.54 7.63 -3.29
C GLY A 343 0.12 7.90 -3.80
N LEU A 344 -0.02 8.38 -5.06
CA LEU A 344 -1.32 8.56 -5.70
C LEU A 344 -1.95 7.23 -6.11
N ALA A 345 -1.19 6.31 -6.71
CA ALA A 345 -1.68 5.03 -7.21
C ALA A 345 -2.28 4.20 -6.08
N GLU A 346 -1.53 3.92 -5.02
CA GLU A 346 -1.97 3.11 -3.89
C GLU A 346 -3.19 3.72 -3.17
N THR A 347 -3.23 5.05 -3.04
CA THR A 347 -4.38 5.77 -2.46
C THR A 347 -5.63 5.60 -3.34
N ALA A 348 -5.47 5.72 -4.67
CA ALA A 348 -6.55 5.57 -5.62
C ALA A 348 -7.05 4.12 -5.71
N GLU A 349 -6.17 3.14 -5.74
CA GLU A 349 -6.49 1.70 -5.79
C GLU A 349 -7.27 1.25 -4.58
N SER A 350 -6.79 1.61 -3.38
CA SER A 350 -7.48 1.28 -2.13
C SER A 350 -8.87 1.92 -2.06
N THR A 351 -8.99 3.19 -2.47
CA THR A 351 -10.27 3.88 -2.55
C THR A 351 -11.22 3.25 -3.57
N LEU A 352 -10.69 2.80 -4.72
CA LEU A 352 -11.45 2.13 -5.76
C LEU A 352 -12.08 0.84 -5.24
N VAL A 353 -11.32 -0.01 -4.55
CA VAL A 353 -11.82 -1.23 -3.93
C VAL A 353 -12.88 -0.93 -2.88
N ALA A 354 -12.62 0.05 -2.00
CA ALA A 354 -13.54 0.45 -0.93
C ALA A 354 -14.89 0.98 -1.47
N ARG A 355 -14.86 1.72 -2.61
CA ARG A 355 -16.07 2.26 -3.25
C ARG A 355 -16.82 1.22 -4.07
N ALA A 356 -16.11 0.29 -4.71
CA ALA A 356 -16.71 -0.71 -5.59
C ALA A 356 -17.43 -1.83 -4.83
N LEU A 357 -17.01 -2.14 -3.60
CA LEU A 357 -17.48 -3.31 -2.89
C LEU A 357 -18.23 -2.94 -1.60
N PRO A 358 -19.35 -3.66 -1.31
CA PRO A 358 -20.00 -3.60 -0.02
C PRO A 358 -19.09 -4.21 1.06
N ASP A 359 -19.38 -3.90 2.32
CA ASP A 359 -18.52 -4.25 3.45
C ASP A 359 -18.20 -5.75 3.54
N GLU A 360 -19.18 -6.61 3.21
CA GLU A 360 -19.05 -8.08 3.27
C GLU A 360 -18.09 -8.66 2.21
N LEU A 361 -17.68 -7.88 1.20
CA LEU A 361 -16.76 -8.30 0.14
C LEU A 361 -15.43 -7.55 0.16
N ARG A 362 -15.28 -6.51 0.99
CA ARG A 362 -14.08 -5.65 1.00
C ARG A 362 -12.81 -6.42 1.31
N GLY A 363 -12.87 -7.34 2.28
CA GLY A 363 -11.72 -8.18 2.60
C GLY A 363 -11.22 -8.95 1.38
N SER A 364 -12.14 -9.62 0.64
CA SER A 364 -11.82 -10.30 -0.62
C SER A 364 -11.30 -9.35 -1.69
N GLY A 365 -11.87 -8.14 -1.78
CA GLY A 365 -11.43 -7.11 -2.72
C GLY A 365 -10.00 -6.64 -2.47
N PHE A 366 -9.67 -6.32 -1.22
CA PHE A 366 -8.31 -5.95 -0.82
C PHE A 366 -7.32 -7.11 -0.95
N GLY A 367 -7.76 -8.34 -0.66
CA GLY A 367 -6.96 -9.54 -0.91
C GLY A 367 -6.66 -9.72 -2.40
N LEU A 368 -7.65 -9.51 -3.28
CA LEU A 368 -7.48 -9.58 -4.73
C LEU A 368 -6.54 -8.48 -5.23
N LEU A 369 -6.73 -7.23 -4.79
CA LEU A 369 -5.83 -6.11 -5.10
C LEU A 369 -4.39 -6.46 -4.70
N GLY A 370 -4.17 -6.89 -3.45
CA GLY A 370 -2.84 -7.25 -2.99
C GLY A 370 -2.22 -8.44 -3.71
N GLY A 371 -3.03 -9.38 -4.21
CA GLY A 371 -2.57 -10.48 -5.06
C GLY A 371 -2.15 -10.01 -6.45
N VAL A 372 -2.91 -9.08 -7.06
CA VAL A 372 -2.57 -8.47 -8.34
C VAL A 372 -1.28 -7.66 -8.22
N GLN A 373 -1.15 -6.85 -7.16
CA GLN A 373 0.07 -6.11 -6.86
C GLN A 373 1.28 -7.05 -6.77
N ALA A 374 1.25 -8.05 -5.89
CA ALA A 374 2.37 -8.96 -5.69
C ALA A 374 2.75 -9.74 -6.95
N ALA A 375 1.76 -10.19 -7.73
CA ALA A 375 2.02 -10.90 -8.99
C ALA A 375 2.62 -9.97 -10.05
N GLY A 376 2.12 -8.74 -10.15
CA GLY A 376 2.61 -7.72 -11.07
C GLY A 376 4.02 -7.27 -10.72
N ASP A 377 4.30 -6.94 -9.47
CA ASP A 377 5.62 -6.55 -8.96
C ASP A 377 6.67 -7.63 -9.22
N PHE A 378 6.32 -8.89 -8.93
CA PHE A 378 7.20 -10.02 -9.22
C PHE A 378 7.50 -10.14 -10.71
N ALA A 379 6.46 -10.13 -11.55
CA ALA A 379 6.60 -10.24 -13.00
C ALA A 379 7.38 -9.05 -13.58
N SER A 380 7.06 -7.83 -13.18
CA SER A 380 7.75 -6.60 -13.60
C SER A 380 9.24 -6.68 -13.25
N SER A 381 9.55 -6.96 -11.98
CA SER A 381 10.94 -6.99 -11.51
C SER A 381 11.76 -8.08 -12.20
N ALA A 382 11.17 -9.26 -12.45
CA ALA A 382 11.83 -10.35 -13.16
C ALA A 382 12.09 -9.99 -14.63
N VAL A 383 11.09 -9.46 -15.34
CA VAL A 383 11.20 -9.11 -16.76
C VAL A 383 12.11 -7.92 -16.94
N VAL A 384 11.91 -6.84 -16.18
CA VAL A 384 12.76 -5.63 -16.28
C VAL A 384 14.20 -5.96 -15.89
N GLY A 385 14.41 -6.74 -14.82
CA GLY A 385 15.75 -7.19 -14.41
C GLY A 385 16.44 -7.99 -15.50
N LEU A 386 15.73 -8.89 -16.16
CA LEU A 386 16.26 -9.68 -17.29
C LEU A 386 16.59 -8.78 -18.48
N LEU A 387 15.66 -7.92 -18.92
CA LEU A 387 15.88 -6.98 -20.02
C LEU A 387 17.06 -6.04 -19.75
N TYR A 388 17.16 -5.56 -18.51
CA TYR A 388 18.23 -4.72 -18.03
C TYR A 388 19.60 -5.42 -18.13
N ALA A 389 19.68 -6.68 -17.72
CA ALA A 389 20.93 -7.46 -17.71
C ALA A 389 21.35 -7.96 -19.10
N VAL A 390 20.39 -8.41 -19.92
CA VAL A 390 20.68 -9.07 -21.22
C VAL A 390 20.77 -8.06 -22.35
N LEU A 391 19.92 -7.03 -22.36
CA LEU A 391 19.84 -6.03 -23.42
C LEU A 391 20.44 -4.69 -22.99
N SER A 392 19.70 -3.92 -22.22
CA SER A 392 20.18 -2.67 -21.64
C SER A 392 19.19 -2.09 -20.61
N PRO A 393 19.66 -1.18 -19.72
CA PRO A 393 18.75 -0.41 -18.84
C PRO A 393 17.65 0.32 -19.60
N VAL A 394 17.96 0.88 -20.78
CA VAL A 394 16.99 1.61 -21.62
C VAL A 394 15.82 0.73 -22.00
N VAL A 395 16.08 -0.51 -22.45
CA VAL A 395 15.03 -1.46 -22.84
C VAL A 395 14.18 -1.87 -21.65
N GLY A 396 14.80 -2.12 -20.49
CA GLY A 396 14.08 -2.45 -19.26
C GLY A 396 13.10 -1.34 -18.84
N PHE A 397 13.56 -0.10 -18.77
CA PHE A 397 12.71 1.02 -18.41
C PHE A 397 11.71 1.41 -19.50
N ALA A 398 12.03 1.20 -20.79
CA ALA A 398 11.06 1.38 -21.88
C ALA A 398 9.91 0.38 -21.79
N TYR A 399 10.18 -0.89 -21.45
CA TYR A 399 9.15 -1.89 -21.17
C TYR A 399 8.24 -1.44 -20.01
N ALA A 400 8.83 -1.00 -18.90
CA ALA A 400 8.08 -0.51 -17.74
C ALA A 400 7.22 0.72 -18.10
N ALA A 401 7.79 1.71 -18.80
CA ALA A 401 7.07 2.88 -19.29
C ALA A 401 5.91 2.49 -20.23
N GLY A 402 6.10 1.48 -21.06
CA GLY A 402 5.04 0.94 -21.93
C GLY A 402 3.84 0.42 -21.15
N TRP A 403 4.06 -0.35 -20.09
CA TRP A 403 2.98 -0.83 -19.21
C TRP A 403 2.31 0.31 -18.46
N MET A 404 3.05 1.30 -17.97
CA MET A 404 2.48 2.51 -17.35
C MET A 404 1.60 3.29 -18.34
N LEU A 405 1.99 3.35 -19.63
CA LEU A 405 1.17 3.95 -20.67
C LEU A 405 -0.12 3.14 -20.92
N VAL A 406 -0.04 1.80 -20.92
CA VAL A 406 -1.23 0.93 -21.02
C VAL A 406 -2.16 1.18 -19.82
N ALA A 407 -1.62 1.30 -18.61
CA ALA A 407 -2.40 1.61 -17.41
C ALA A 407 -3.09 2.98 -17.51
N LEU A 408 -2.37 4.00 -17.98
CA LEU A 408 -2.90 5.36 -18.21
C LEU A 408 -4.05 5.35 -19.21
N LEU A 409 -3.86 4.70 -20.38
CA LEU A 409 -4.86 4.61 -21.42
C LEU A 409 -6.06 3.77 -20.97
N GLY A 410 -5.83 2.66 -20.30
CA GLY A 410 -6.89 1.82 -19.71
C GLY A 410 -7.74 2.56 -18.68
N ALA A 411 -7.13 3.34 -17.82
CA ALA A 411 -7.85 4.15 -16.84
C ALA A 411 -8.69 5.26 -17.51
N SER A 412 -8.19 5.86 -18.60
CA SER A 412 -8.93 6.90 -19.34
C SER A 412 -10.15 6.34 -20.09
N GLN A 413 -10.04 5.16 -20.70
CA GLN A 413 -11.14 4.52 -21.45
C GLN A 413 -12.30 4.07 -20.53
N LEU A 414 -12.04 3.70 -19.29
CA LEU A 414 -13.08 3.38 -18.32
C LEU A 414 -14.04 4.56 -18.04
N ARG A 415 -13.65 5.79 -18.37
CA ARG A 415 -14.46 7.01 -18.24
C ARG A 415 -15.54 7.10 -19.30
N ALA A 416 -15.24 6.75 -20.54
CA ALA A 416 -16.15 6.86 -21.68
C ALA A 416 -17.38 5.93 -21.55
N THR A 417 -17.19 4.71 -21.07
CA THR A 417 -18.27 3.72 -20.96
C THR A 417 -19.27 3.95 -19.85
N GLN A 418 -19.00 4.84 -18.88
CA GLN A 418 -19.97 5.19 -17.80
C GLN A 418 -20.82 6.41 -18.16
N GLU A 419 -20.31 7.33 -18.94
CA GLU A 419 -21.08 8.47 -19.44
C GLU A 419 -22.11 8.01 -20.51
N GLU A 420 -21.75 7.02 -21.34
CA GLU A 420 -22.67 6.39 -22.28
C GLU A 420 -23.76 5.53 -21.61
N GLY A 421 -23.45 4.86 -20.48
CA GLY A 421 -24.41 4.05 -19.72
C GLY A 421 -25.38 4.85 -18.84
N ALA A 422 -25.08 6.11 -18.57
CA ALA A 422 -25.95 7.00 -17.80
C ALA A 422 -26.86 7.87 -18.70
N GLY A 423 -26.65 7.82 -20.03
CA GLY A 423 -27.42 8.55 -21.05
C GLY A 423 -28.48 7.71 -21.79
N ASN A 424 -28.61 6.41 -21.48
CA ASN A 424 -29.65 5.50 -21.95
C ASN A 424 -30.49 5.03 -20.77
#